data_eb531d61976e99082fe9703b3a76cf3d
#
_entry.id   eb531d61976e99082fe9703b3a76cf3d
#
_cell.length_a   1.000
_cell.length_b   1.000
_cell.length_c   1.000
_cell.angle_alpha   90.00
_cell.angle_beta   90.00
_cell.angle_gamma   90.00
#
_symmetry.space_group_name_H-M   'P 1'
#
loop_
_entity.id
_entity.type
_entity.pdbx_description
1 polymer ?
#
loop_
_entity_poly.entity_id
_entity_poly.type
_entity_poly.pdbx_seq_one_letter_code
_entity_poly.pdbx_strand_id
1 'polypeptide(L)'
;MLKRKIETYLANWKEAEGRKPLVIKGIRQCGKAYIVQKFARENYESVVYMNFILEPDKKSAFTGNIDVDTIILNLSALIQGSRFIEGKTCIILDEIQECKEARTALKSFYIDGRFDVIATGSLLGVKGYGQSKKKKEDVGQDSVPVGYETVIDMYPLDFEEFLWANGIGEAVIDSVKSCFENEKAVPDGIHKAMICLLYTSDAADD
;
A
#
# COMPACT_ATOMS: atom_id res chain seq x y z
N MET A 1 -7.28 -11.61 13.23
CA MET A 1 -6.65 -10.60 12.36
C MET A 1 -6.67 -11.14 10.95
N LEU A 2 -7.13 -10.37 9.96
CA LEU A 2 -7.28 -10.86 8.58
C LEU A 2 -5.90 -11.01 7.92
N LYS A 3 -5.58 -12.21 7.44
CA LYS A 3 -4.41 -12.49 6.60
C LYS A 3 -4.65 -11.92 5.20
N ARG A 4 -3.68 -11.20 4.64
CA ARG A 4 -3.77 -10.59 3.31
C ARG A 4 -2.58 -11.01 2.46
N LYS A 5 -2.82 -11.26 1.18
CA LYS A 5 -1.75 -11.62 0.20
C LYS A 5 -0.68 -10.54 0.08
N ILE A 6 -1.08 -9.28 0.22
CA ILE A 6 -0.15 -8.14 0.16
C ILE A 6 0.92 -8.20 1.27
N GLU A 7 0.69 -8.87 2.40
CA GLU A 7 1.69 -9.01 3.47
C GLU A 7 2.95 -9.75 2.98
N THR A 8 2.76 -10.81 2.19
CA THR A 8 3.87 -11.52 1.55
C THR A 8 4.62 -10.63 0.56
N TYR A 9 3.90 -9.81 -0.21
CA TYR A 9 4.52 -8.86 -1.11
C TYR A 9 5.37 -7.83 -0.37
N LEU A 10 4.85 -7.26 0.72
CA LEU A 10 5.56 -6.29 1.56
C LEU A 10 6.83 -6.88 2.17
N ALA A 11 6.78 -8.13 2.64
CA ALA A 11 7.95 -8.84 3.15
C ALA A 11 9.01 -9.01 2.05
N ASN A 12 8.64 -9.49 0.88
CA ASN A 12 9.55 -9.65 -0.26
C ASN A 12 10.13 -8.31 -0.74
N TRP A 13 9.32 -7.25 -0.76
CA TRP A 13 9.79 -5.90 -1.10
C TRP A 13 10.85 -5.40 -0.13
N LYS A 14 10.68 -5.65 1.17
CA LYS A 14 11.64 -5.22 2.19
C LYS A 14 13.00 -5.91 2.03
N GLU A 15 13.01 -7.19 1.65
CA GLU A 15 14.23 -7.97 1.45
C GLU A 15 14.93 -7.68 0.11
N ALA A 16 14.27 -7.01 -0.82
CA ALA A 16 14.83 -6.73 -2.13
C ALA A 16 15.94 -5.69 -2.07
N GLU A 17 17.10 -5.99 -2.65
CA GLU A 17 18.19 -5.03 -2.81
C GLU A 17 17.79 -3.90 -3.78
N GLY A 18 18.16 -2.66 -3.45
CA GLY A 18 17.86 -1.50 -4.27
C GLY A 18 16.36 -1.22 -4.43
N ARG A 19 15.55 -1.63 -3.43
CA ARG A 19 14.11 -1.42 -3.44
C ARG A 19 13.74 0.05 -3.58
N LYS A 20 12.74 0.29 -4.39
CA LYS A 20 12.21 1.64 -4.64
C LYS A 20 11.12 1.97 -3.62
N PRO A 21 10.87 3.25 -3.33
CA PRO A 21 9.66 3.66 -2.64
C PRO A 21 8.43 2.93 -3.19
N LEU A 22 7.60 2.40 -2.30
CA LEU A 22 6.44 1.62 -2.67
C LEU A 22 5.18 2.49 -2.63
N VAL A 23 4.42 2.48 -3.71
CA VAL A 23 3.11 3.17 -3.79
C VAL A 23 2.00 2.13 -3.88
N ILE A 24 1.14 2.07 -2.87
CA ILE A 24 0.01 1.14 -2.81
C ILE A 24 -1.26 1.90 -3.20
N LYS A 25 -1.78 1.61 -4.38
CA LYS A 25 -3.08 2.14 -4.85
C LYS A 25 -4.20 1.18 -4.48
N GLY A 26 -5.40 1.70 -4.34
CA GLY A 26 -6.58 0.87 -4.15
C GLY A 26 -7.80 1.69 -3.81
N ILE A 27 -8.97 1.08 -3.86
CA ILE A 27 -10.22 1.75 -3.50
C ILE A 27 -10.17 2.23 -2.03
N ARG A 28 -11.02 3.20 -1.71
CA ARG A 28 -11.16 3.64 -0.32
C ARG A 28 -11.64 2.48 0.56
N GLN A 29 -11.19 2.49 1.83
CA GLN A 29 -11.58 1.51 2.86
C GLN A 29 -11.17 0.03 2.60
N CYS A 30 -10.32 -0.27 1.62
CA CYS A 30 -9.79 -1.64 1.44
C CYS A 30 -8.67 -2.02 2.42
N GLY A 31 -8.33 -1.16 3.41
CA GLY A 31 -7.39 -1.46 4.48
C GLY A 31 -5.93 -1.11 4.19
N LYS A 32 -5.63 -0.28 3.18
CA LYS A 32 -4.25 0.12 2.81
C LYS A 32 -3.44 0.66 3.99
N ALA A 33 -3.92 1.74 4.61
CA ALA A 33 -3.22 2.39 5.72
C ALA A 33 -2.99 1.44 6.90
N TYR A 34 -3.99 0.61 7.21
CA TYR A 34 -3.90 -0.38 8.27
C TYR A 34 -2.79 -1.40 8.04
N ILE A 35 -2.76 -2.03 6.85
CA ILE A 35 -1.80 -3.10 6.54
C ILE A 35 -0.37 -2.56 6.48
N VAL A 36 -0.18 -1.35 5.93
CA VAL A 36 1.13 -0.70 5.85
C VAL A 36 1.65 -0.34 7.24
N GLN A 37 0.80 0.25 8.11
CA GLN A 37 1.20 0.57 9.48
C GLN A 37 1.52 -0.69 10.30
N LYS A 38 0.72 -1.75 10.15
CA LYS A 38 1.00 -3.05 10.78
C LYS A 38 2.37 -3.56 10.36
N PHE A 39 2.58 -3.67 9.05
CA PHE A 39 3.84 -4.14 8.48
C PHE A 39 5.04 -3.31 8.98
N ALA A 40 4.91 -1.99 8.95
CA ALA A 40 5.99 -1.11 9.39
C ALA A 40 6.33 -1.29 10.87
N ARG A 41 5.33 -1.38 11.75
CA ARG A 41 5.53 -1.60 13.19
C ARG A 41 6.19 -2.94 13.52
N GLU A 42 5.92 -3.97 12.73
CA GLU A 42 6.49 -5.31 12.92
C GLU A 42 7.93 -5.42 12.37
N ASN A 43 8.32 -4.52 11.46
CA ASN A 43 9.54 -4.68 10.68
C ASN A 43 10.57 -3.55 10.81
N TYR A 44 10.26 -2.44 11.48
CA TYR A 44 11.14 -1.29 11.62
C TYR A 44 11.24 -0.82 13.07
N GLU A 45 12.38 -0.27 13.46
CA GLU A 45 12.58 0.30 14.80
C GLU A 45 11.85 1.64 14.97
N SER A 46 11.64 2.36 13.88
CA SER A 46 10.93 3.63 13.87
C SER A 46 9.96 3.69 12.70
N VAL A 47 8.77 4.22 12.97
CA VAL A 47 7.73 4.43 11.96
C VAL A 47 7.27 5.87 12.05
N VAL A 48 7.40 6.61 10.95
CA VAL A 48 6.90 7.98 10.84
C VAL A 48 5.70 7.97 9.89
N TYR A 49 4.51 8.17 10.44
CA TYR A 49 3.25 8.13 9.71
C TYR A 49 2.66 9.54 9.59
N MET A 50 2.17 9.87 8.41
CA MET A 50 1.39 11.08 8.16
C MET A 50 0.29 10.83 7.15
N ASN A 51 -0.87 11.45 7.37
CA ASN A 51 -2.01 11.41 6.47
C ASN A 51 -2.31 12.83 5.96
N PHE A 52 -2.16 13.05 4.68
CA PHE A 52 -2.27 14.39 4.07
C PHE A 52 -3.69 14.97 4.00
N ILE A 53 -4.72 14.15 4.27
CA ILE A 53 -6.09 14.62 4.45
C ILE A 53 -6.32 15.07 5.90
N LEU A 54 -5.92 14.22 6.87
CA LEU A 54 -6.16 14.47 8.29
C LEU A 54 -5.21 15.51 8.88
N GLU A 55 -4.01 15.62 8.32
CA GLU A 55 -2.91 16.45 8.83
C GLU A 55 -2.32 17.31 7.70
N PRO A 56 -3.11 18.25 7.12
CA PRO A 56 -2.71 19.04 5.95
C PRO A 56 -1.52 19.97 6.22
N ASP A 57 -1.27 20.34 7.46
CA ASP A 57 -0.12 21.14 7.90
C ASP A 57 1.21 20.41 7.64
N LYS A 58 1.23 19.09 7.68
CA LYS A 58 2.43 18.28 7.39
C LYS A 58 2.87 18.34 5.91
N LYS A 59 2.02 18.81 4.99
CA LYS A 59 2.40 19.08 3.60
C LYS A 59 3.54 20.10 3.52
N SER A 60 3.64 21.01 4.48
CA SER A 60 4.68 22.03 4.56
C SER A 60 6.10 21.45 4.67
N ALA A 61 6.24 20.21 5.17
CA ALA A 61 7.53 19.53 5.22
C ALA A 61 8.15 19.28 3.84
N PHE A 62 7.32 19.23 2.81
CA PHE A 62 7.71 18.93 1.42
C PHE A 62 7.75 20.19 0.53
N THR A 63 7.54 21.39 1.09
CA THR A 63 7.59 22.64 0.32
C THR A 63 9.01 23.17 0.22
N GLY A 64 9.34 23.83 -0.90
CA GLY A 64 10.66 24.40 -1.14
C GLY A 64 11.68 23.38 -1.61
N ASN A 65 12.79 23.22 -0.90
CA ASN A 65 13.80 22.22 -1.25
C ASN A 65 13.33 20.81 -0.83
N ILE A 66 13.27 19.90 -1.79
CA ILE A 66 12.83 18.52 -1.60
C ILE A 66 13.98 17.51 -1.47
N ASP A 67 15.18 17.96 -1.05
CA ASP A 67 16.22 17.03 -0.62
C ASP A 67 15.83 16.34 0.69
N VAL A 68 16.34 15.13 0.89
CA VAL A 68 15.92 14.30 2.02
C VAL A 68 16.30 14.91 3.36
N ASP A 69 17.46 15.56 3.49
CA ASP A 69 17.91 16.16 4.76
C ASP A 69 16.97 17.29 5.19
N THR A 70 16.58 18.16 4.26
CA THR A 70 15.60 19.22 4.51
C THR A 70 14.24 18.66 4.89
N ILE A 71 13.76 17.62 4.19
CA ILE A 71 12.48 16.97 4.50
C ILE A 71 12.52 16.35 5.91
N ILE A 72 13.58 15.61 6.25
CA ILE A 72 13.73 14.98 7.57
C ILE A 72 13.79 16.03 8.68
N LEU A 73 14.50 17.13 8.48
CA LEU A 73 14.55 18.25 9.44
C LEU A 73 13.16 18.83 9.68
N ASN A 74 12.42 19.13 8.59
CA ASN A 74 11.05 19.65 8.67
C ASN A 74 10.10 18.68 9.36
N LEU A 75 10.16 17.39 9.03
CA LEU A 75 9.34 16.36 9.66
C LEU A 75 9.68 16.20 11.15
N SER A 76 10.96 16.31 11.52
CA SER A 76 11.39 16.26 12.93
C SER A 76 10.84 17.43 13.74
N ALA A 77 10.68 18.60 13.12
CA ALA A 77 10.08 19.77 13.76
C ALA A 77 8.55 19.66 13.88
N LEU A 78 7.89 19.07 12.89
CA LEU A 78 6.41 18.95 12.84
C LEU A 78 5.86 17.76 13.62
N ILE A 79 6.64 16.69 13.75
CA ILE A 79 6.19 15.44 14.38
C ILE A 79 6.99 15.20 15.65
N GLN A 80 6.43 15.58 16.80
CA GLN A 80 7.08 15.39 18.10
C GLN A 80 7.39 13.93 18.35
N GLY A 81 8.61 13.65 18.82
CA GLY A 81 9.06 12.28 19.13
C GLY A 81 9.38 11.42 17.92
N SER A 82 9.33 11.96 16.69
CA SER A 82 9.77 11.22 15.50
C SER A 82 11.28 10.93 15.60
N ARG A 83 11.66 9.73 15.20
CA ARG A 83 13.06 9.29 15.16
C ARG A 83 13.38 8.81 13.76
N PHE A 84 14.43 9.35 13.17
CA PHE A 84 14.90 8.96 11.84
C PHE A 84 16.24 8.23 11.98
N ILE A 85 16.20 6.91 11.86
CA ILE A 85 17.35 6.00 11.98
C ILE A 85 17.58 5.40 10.59
N GLU A 86 18.76 5.64 10.03
CA GLU A 86 19.13 5.13 8.70
C GLU A 86 19.00 3.61 8.62
N GLY A 87 18.36 3.11 7.57
CA GLY A 87 18.07 1.69 7.33
C GLY A 87 17.04 1.06 8.27
N LYS A 88 16.52 1.80 9.28
CA LYS A 88 15.63 1.27 10.31
C LYS A 88 14.32 2.05 10.48
N THR A 89 14.14 3.10 9.71
CA THR A 89 12.91 3.91 9.71
C THR A 89 12.10 3.66 8.46
N CYS A 90 10.79 3.41 8.63
CA CYS A 90 9.81 3.44 7.56
C CYS A 90 9.00 4.73 7.63
N ILE A 91 8.99 5.49 6.53
CA ILE A 91 8.17 6.69 6.37
C ILE A 91 6.90 6.30 5.60
N ILE A 92 5.74 6.56 6.18
CA ILE A 92 4.45 6.25 5.58
C ILE A 92 3.74 7.54 5.19
N LEU A 93 3.48 7.70 3.89
CA LEU A 93 2.79 8.85 3.30
C LEU A 93 1.38 8.41 2.85
N ASP A 94 0.40 8.61 3.73
CA ASP A 94 -0.98 8.21 3.44
C ASP A 94 -1.73 9.31 2.69
N GLU A 95 -2.59 8.90 1.74
CA GLU A 95 -3.33 9.77 0.81
C GLU A 95 -2.40 10.72 0.02
N ILE A 96 -1.32 10.15 -0.54
CA ILE A 96 -0.23 10.90 -1.21
C ILE A 96 -0.71 11.78 -2.37
N GLN A 97 -1.87 11.50 -2.97
CA GLN A 97 -2.44 12.34 -4.04
C GLN A 97 -2.80 13.75 -3.56
N GLU A 98 -2.89 13.95 -2.25
CA GLU A 98 -3.18 15.25 -1.62
C GLU A 98 -1.93 16.13 -1.47
N CYS A 99 -0.72 15.60 -1.73
CA CYS A 99 0.54 16.34 -1.65
C CYS A 99 1.45 15.99 -2.85
N LYS A 100 1.42 16.83 -3.87
CA LYS A 100 2.21 16.62 -5.11
C LYS A 100 3.72 16.67 -4.85
N GLU A 101 4.13 17.53 -3.95
CA GLU A 101 5.51 17.71 -3.54
C GLU A 101 6.05 16.44 -2.86
N ALA A 102 5.29 15.84 -1.96
CA ALA A 102 5.64 14.57 -1.32
C ALA A 102 5.77 13.44 -2.36
N ARG A 103 4.89 13.43 -3.38
CA ARG A 103 5.01 12.47 -4.47
C ARG A 103 6.28 12.68 -5.29
N THR A 104 6.64 13.91 -5.57
CA THR A 104 7.88 14.25 -6.27
C THR A 104 9.11 13.85 -5.45
N ALA A 105 9.05 14.02 -4.12
CA ALA A 105 10.11 13.66 -3.19
C ALA A 105 10.40 12.15 -3.12
N LEU A 106 9.52 11.27 -3.59
CA LEU A 106 9.81 9.84 -3.69
C LEU A 106 11.08 9.57 -4.50
N LYS A 107 11.34 10.36 -5.54
CA LYS A 107 12.60 10.28 -6.31
C LYS A 107 13.81 10.59 -5.44
N SER A 108 13.74 11.63 -4.62
CA SER A 108 14.82 12.04 -3.72
C SER A 108 15.10 10.94 -2.69
N PHE A 109 14.07 10.36 -2.09
CA PHE A 109 14.20 9.23 -1.17
C PHE A 109 14.81 7.99 -1.83
N TYR A 110 14.46 7.69 -3.07
CA TYR A 110 15.07 6.57 -3.79
C TYR A 110 16.57 6.77 -4.04
N ILE A 111 16.96 8.00 -4.44
CA ILE A 111 18.37 8.32 -4.71
C ILE A 111 19.18 8.33 -3.42
N ASP A 112 18.61 8.85 -2.35
CA ASP A 112 19.24 8.90 -1.01
C ASP A 112 19.42 7.51 -0.39
N GLY A 113 18.39 6.68 -0.42
CA GLY A 113 18.43 5.27 -0.01
C GLY A 113 18.51 5.02 1.50
N ARG A 114 18.58 6.04 2.36
CA ARG A 114 18.69 5.88 3.82
C ARG A 114 17.40 5.45 4.49
N PHE A 115 16.24 5.74 3.89
CA PHE A 115 14.94 5.50 4.48
C PHE A 115 14.01 4.75 3.53
N ASP A 116 13.28 3.79 4.05
CA ASP A 116 12.21 3.15 3.31
C ASP A 116 10.94 4.01 3.32
N VAL A 117 10.33 4.17 2.17
CA VAL A 117 9.10 4.97 2.01
C VAL A 117 7.99 4.12 1.43
N ILE A 118 6.85 4.10 2.10
CA ILE A 118 5.62 3.49 1.60
C ILE A 118 4.54 4.57 1.52
N ALA A 119 4.03 4.79 0.33
CA ALA A 119 2.93 5.71 0.11
C ALA A 119 1.63 4.94 -0.17
N THR A 120 0.50 5.48 0.30
CA THR A 120 -0.82 4.95 -0.05
C THR A 120 -1.66 6.01 -0.72
N GLY A 121 -2.60 5.58 -1.57
CA GLY A 121 -3.51 6.51 -2.23
C GLY A 121 -4.72 5.83 -2.85
N SER A 122 -5.76 6.63 -3.14
CA SER A 122 -6.95 6.13 -3.82
C SER A 122 -6.70 6.01 -5.34
N LEU A 123 -7.33 5.02 -6.00
CA LEU A 123 -7.25 4.81 -7.45
C LEU A 123 -7.64 6.05 -8.27
N LEU A 124 -8.60 6.84 -7.78
CA LEU A 124 -9.10 8.03 -8.47
C LEU A 124 -8.17 9.25 -8.37
N GLY A 125 -7.32 9.29 -7.34
CA GLY A 125 -6.40 10.42 -7.10
C GLY A 125 -5.04 10.27 -7.79
N VAL A 126 -4.66 9.07 -8.20
CA VAL A 126 -3.40 8.80 -8.89
C VAL A 126 -3.57 8.96 -10.40
N LYS A 127 -4.06 10.10 -10.85
CA LYS A 127 -4.05 10.46 -12.28
C LYS A 127 -2.61 10.64 -12.74
N GLY A 128 -2.16 9.74 -13.60
CA GLY A 128 -0.81 9.74 -14.19
C GLY A 128 -0.42 8.38 -14.77
N TYR A 129 -1.14 7.32 -14.44
CA TYR A 129 -0.95 5.98 -14.99
C TYR A 129 -2.12 5.57 -15.90
N GLY A 130 -2.27 6.20 -17.02
CA GLY A 130 -3.24 5.81 -18.03
C GLY A 130 -3.26 6.86 -19.10
N GLN A 131 -2.79 6.51 -20.30
CA GLN A 131 -2.86 7.19 -21.58
C GLN A 131 -3.54 8.57 -21.55
N SER A 132 -2.80 9.63 -21.35
CA SER A 132 -3.29 10.96 -21.67
C SER A 132 -3.24 11.13 -23.17
N LYS A 133 -4.39 11.04 -23.81
CA LYS A 133 -4.59 11.71 -25.11
C LYS A 133 -4.33 13.20 -24.86
N LYS A 134 -3.29 13.71 -25.48
CA LYS A 134 -2.86 15.10 -25.44
C LYS A 134 -4.05 16.06 -25.64
N LYS A 135 -4.34 16.89 -24.65
CA LYS A 135 -4.75 18.26 -24.89
C LYS A 135 -3.54 19.15 -24.57
N LYS A 136 -2.99 19.78 -25.59
CA LYS A 136 -2.07 20.92 -25.46
C LYS A 136 -2.78 22.03 -24.70
N GLU A 137 -2.02 22.69 -23.83
CA GLU A 137 -2.32 23.86 -23.01
C GLU A 137 -2.56 23.52 -21.52
N ASP A 138 -1.42 23.22 -20.85
CA ASP A 138 -1.06 23.74 -19.54
C ASP A 138 0.38 23.32 -19.26
N VAL A 139 1.30 24.27 -19.37
CA VAL A 139 2.72 24.10 -19.05
C VAL A 139 2.87 24.24 -17.53
N GLY A 140 2.53 23.17 -16.80
CA GLY A 140 2.88 22.99 -15.43
C GLY A 140 3.55 21.62 -15.30
N GLN A 141 4.80 21.59 -14.88
CA GLN A 141 5.64 20.41 -14.76
C GLN A 141 5.10 19.45 -13.68
N ASP A 142 4.06 18.69 -13.98
CA ASP A 142 3.68 17.51 -13.17
C ASP A 142 4.58 16.32 -13.59
N SER A 143 5.82 16.31 -13.15
CA SER A 143 6.70 15.17 -13.36
C SER A 143 6.39 14.07 -12.35
N VAL A 144 5.50 13.15 -12.72
CA VAL A 144 5.42 11.85 -12.02
C VAL A 144 6.77 11.17 -12.18
N PRO A 145 7.47 10.77 -11.11
CA PRO A 145 8.80 10.17 -11.19
C PRO A 145 8.74 8.74 -11.77
N VAL A 146 8.64 8.66 -13.09
CA VAL A 146 8.62 7.37 -13.80
C VAL A 146 9.96 6.65 -13.54
N GLY A 147 9.87 5.43 -13.01
CA GLY A 147 11.05 4.59 -12.77
C GLY A 147 11.70 4.68 -11.39
N TYR A 148 11.28 5.61 -10.53
CA TYR A 148 11.82 5.80 -9.18
C TYR A 148 10.92 5.28 -8.06
N GLU A 149 9.79 4.69 -8.39
CA GLU A 149 8.83 4.08 -7.47
C GLU A 149 8.36 2.72 -7.99
N THR A 150 7.93 1.87 -7.09
CA THR A 150 7.20 0.63 -7.40
C THR A 150 5.73 0.87 -7.06
N VAL A 151 4.84 0.60 -7.99
CA VAL A 151 3.40 0.81 -7.80
C VAL A 151 2.68 -0.52 -7.84
N ILE A 152 1.86 -0.78 -6.83
CA ILE A 152 1.02 -1.98 -6.74
C ILE A 152 -0.43 -1.60 -6.48
N ASP A 153 -1.33 -2.47 -6.88
CA ASP A 153 -2.76 -2.35 -6.61
C ASP A 153 -3.16 -3.24 -5.44
N MET A 154 -3.87 -2.64 -4.47
CA MET A 154 -4.51 -3.38 -3.38
C MET A 154 -6.02 -3.39 -3.60
N TYR A 155 -6.56 -4.57 -3.69
CA TYR A 155 -8.00 -4.82 -3.86
C TYR A 155 -8.66 -5.12 -2.51
N PRO A 156 -10.00 -5.08 -2.42
CA PRO A 156 -10.74 -5.69 -1.31
C PRO A 156 -10.34 -7.15 -1.12
N LEU A 157 -10.85 -7.80 -0.10
CA LEU A 157 -10.63 -9.25 0.10
C LEU A 157 -11.00 -10.00 -1.16
N ASP A 158 -10.08 -10.81 -1.68
CA ASP A 158 -10.43 -11.79 -2.69
C ASP A 158 -11.07 -13.03 -2.03
N PHE A 159 -11.56 -13.94 -2.84
CA PHE A 159 -12.27 -15.12 -2.31
C PHE A 159 -11.39 -16.00 -1.43
N GLU A 160 -10.11 -16.13 -1.73
CA GLU A 160 -9.16 -16.90 -0.93
C GLU A 160 -8.89 -16.23 0.43
N GLU A 161 -8.67 -14.91 0.43
CA GLU A 161 -8.53 -14.11 1.64
C GLU A 161 -9.81 -14.13 2.50
N PHE A 162 -10.99 -14.15 1.85
CA PHE A 162 -12.27 -14.31 2.51
C PHE A 162 -12.39 -15.70 3.17
N LEU A 163 -11.97 -16.77 2.51
CA LEU A 163 -11.93 -18.10 3.09
C LEU A 163 -10.99 -18.17 4.31
N TRP A 164 -9.81 -17.58 4.22
CA TRP A 164 -8.90 -17.48 5.37
C TRP A 164 -9.53 -16.73 6.56
N ALA A 165 -10.23 -15.63 6.27
CA ALA A 165 -10.92 -14.85 7.29
C ALA A 165 -12.00 -15.65 8.03
N ASN A 166 -12.60 -16.62 7.35
CA ASN A 166 -13.60 -17.54 7.92
C ASN A 166 -13.00 -18.85 8.48
N GLY A 167 -11.67 -18.91 8.62
CA GLY A 167 -10.99 -20.07 9.24
C GLY A 167 -10.81 -21.27 8.32
N ILE A 168 -11.04 -21.14 7.01
CA ILE A 168 -10.75 -22.18 6.03
C ILE A 168 -9.24 -22.27 5.82
N GLY A 169 -8.66 -23.42 6.16
CA GLY A 169 -7.22 -23.64 6.04
C GLY A 169 -6.74 -23.80 4.58
N GLU A 170 -5.47 -23.53 4.36
CA GLU A 170 -4.82 -23.59 3.03
C GLU A 170 -5.01 -24.96 2.36
N ALA A 171 -4.94 -26.06 3.12
CA ALA A 171 -5.12 -27.41 2.58
C ALA A 171 -6.47 -27.61 1.87
N VAL A 172 -7.54 -26.96 2.37
CA VAL A 172 -8.87 -27.03 1.73
C VAL A 172 -8.87 -26.22 0.44
N ILE A 173 -8.26 -25.03 0.47
CA ILE A 173 -8.16 -24.14 -0.68
C ILE A 173 -7.34 -24.80 -1.80
N ASP A 174 -6.21 -25.41 -1.45
CA ASP A 174 -5.36 -26.12 -2.41
C ASP A 174 -6.07 -27.34 -3.00
N SER A 175 -6.87 -28.06 -2.19
CA SER A 175 -7.70 -29.16 -2.69
C SER A 175 -8.72 -28.67 -3.72
N VAL A 176 -9.36 -27.53 -3.47
CA VAL A 176 -10.33 -26.94 -4.42
C VAL A 176 -9.64 -26.50 -5.71
N LYS A 177 -8.48 -25.83 -5.60
CA LYS A 177 -7.68 -25.44 -6.77
C LYS A 177 -7.27 -26.65 -7.60
N SER A 178 -6.78 -27.71 -6.94
CA SER A 178 -6.40 -28.95 -7.61
C SER A 178 -7.60 -29.64 -8.30
N CYS A 179 -8.79 -29.62 -7.68
CA CYS A 179 -9.99 -30.12 -8.34
C CYS A 179 -10.32 -29.33 -9.61
N PHE A 180 -10.23 -28.00 -9.55
CA PHE A 180 -10.46 -27.11 -10.70
C PHE A 180 -9.45 -27.35 -11.82
N GLU A 181 -8.15 -27.40 -11.50
CA GLU A 181 -7.08 -27.64 -12.47
C GLU A 181 -7.17 -29.00 -13.16
N ASN A 182 -7.68 -30.01 -12.46
CA ASN A 182 -7.83 -31.38 -12.98
C ASN A 182 -9.25 -31.68 -13.49
N GLU A 183 -10.12 -30.68 -13.61
CA GLU A 183 -11.53 -30.82 -14.04
C GLU A 183 -12.30 -31.86 -13.23
N LYS A 184 -12.02 -31.96 -11.92
CA LYS A 184 -12.67 -32.87 -10.98
C LYS A 184 -13.72 -32.15 -10.13
N ALA A 185 -14.76 -32.88 -9.75
CA ALA A 185 -15.75 -32.35 -8.81
C ALA A 185 -15.11 -32.11 -7.44
N VAL A 186 -15.45 -30.98 -6.83
CA VAL A 186 -15.06 -30.66 -5.44
C VAL A 186 -15.85 -31.62 -4.52
N PRO A 187 -15.23 -32.23 -3.48
CA PRO A 187 -15.91 -33.06 -2.52
C PRO A 187 -17.15 -32.38 -1.92
N ASP A 188 -18.26 -33.08 -1.82
CA ASP A 188 -19.56 -32.52 -1.40
C ASP A 188 -19.52 -31.77 -0.07
N GLY A 189 -18.73 -32.24 0.90
CA GLY A 189 -18.58 -31.57 2.19
C GLY A 189 -17.94 -30.18 2.08
N ILE A 190 -16.90 -30.08 1.25
CA ILE A 190 -16.21 -28.79 0.98
C ILE A 190 -17.14 -27.87 0.21
N HIS A 191 -17.80 -28.36 -0.83
CA HIS A 191 -18.76 -27.63 -1.65
C HIS A 191 -19.89 -27.05 -0.80
N LYS A 192 -20.52 -27.84 0.06
CA LYS A 192 -21.58 -27.39 0.98
C LYS A 192 -21.06 -26.32 1.96
N ALA A 193 -19.87 -26.50 2.54
CA ALA A 193 -19.30 -25.54 3.46
C ALA A 193 -19.02 -24.18 2.78
N MET A 194 -18.50 -24.19 1.55
CA MET A 194 -18.26 -22.97 0.78
C MET A 194 -19.54 -22.24 0.43
N ILE A 195 -20.59 -22.97 0.02
CA ILE A 195 -21.91 -22.38 -0.26
C ILE A 195 -22.49 -21.76 1.01
N CYS A 196 -22.46 -22.46 2.15
CA CYS A 196 -22.95 -21.89 3.42
C CYS A 196 -22.24 -20.59 3.78
N LEU A 197 -20.92 -20.49 3.61
CA LEU A 197 -20.17 -19.28 3.88
C LEU A 197 -20.58 -18.11 2.97
N LEU A 198 -20.80 -18.36 1.69
CA LEU A 198 -21.27 -17.34 0.76
C LEU A 198 -22.65 -16.81 1.12
N TYR A 199 -23.59 -17.70 1.45
CA TYR A 199 -24.96 -17.30 1.84
C TYR A 199 -25.01 -16.58 3.20
N THR A 200 -24.16 -16.94 4.16
CA THR A 200 -24.13 -16.26 5.46
C THR A 200 -23.49 -14.87 5.39
N SER A 201 -22.61 -14.60 4.43
CA SER A 201 -22.07 -13.26 4.22
C SER A 201 -23.06 -12.33 3.51
N ASP A 202 -23.88 -12.85 2.60
CA ASP A 202 -24.92 -12.06 1.91
C ASP A 202 -26.08 -11.66 2.85
N ALA A 203 -26.40 -12.50 3.85
CA ALA A 203 -27.45 -12.20 4.83
C ALA A 203 -27.06 -11.17 5.90
N ALA A 204 -25.81 -10.70 5.93
CA ALA A 204 -25.35 -9.68 6.84
C ALA A 204 -25.48 -8.24 6.27
N ASP A 205 -25.83 -8.09 5.00
CA ASP A 205 -26.02 -6.82 4.30
C ASP A 205 -27.50 -6.37 4.22
N ASP A 206 -28.47 -7.14 4.78
CA ASP A 206 -29.88 -6.81 5.01
C ASP A 206 -30.10 -6.38 6.49
#